data_f2478a0256d16cc56a205e683f57bf1f
#
_entry.id   f2478a0256d16cc56a205e683f57bf1f
#
_cell.length_a   1.000
_cell.length_b   1.000
_cell.length_c   1.000
_cell.angle_alpha   90.00
_cell.angle_beta   90.00
_cell.angle_gamma   90.00
#
_symmetry.space_group_name_H-M   'P 1'
#
loop_
_entity.id
_entity.type
_entity.pdbx_description
1 polymer ?
#
loop_
_entity_poly.entity_id
_entity_poly.type
_entity_poly.pdbx_seq_one_letter_code
_entity_poly.pdbx_strand_id
1 'polypeptide(L)'
;MSRNPKALLLSLSIVAALAACNREAAAPAADASAAKASDAPKLTLDESKLPGVNTFQVSDLDTTKNVCADFNGYVNGKWLAANPIPNDRTSWGSMEVLDERSNAVQRQIADQAAANAKATGVEKIIGDMWATGMDEAKIEAQGMKPIEDRLADVDKLTDANS
;
A
#
# COMPACT_ATOMS: atom_id res chain seq x y z
N MET A 1 3.52 67.94 -22.08
CA MET A 1 3.74 66.64 -21.29
C MET A 1 3.76 65.53 -22.31
N SER A 2 4.98 65.07 -22.68
CA SER A 2 5.19 63.98 -23.64
C SER A 2 5.04 62.66 -22.92
N ARG A 3 3.99 61.90 -23.21
CA ARG A 3 3.79 60.54 -22.69
C ARG A 3 4.68 59.59 -23.49
N ASN A 4 5.64 58.99 -22.80
CA ASN A 4 6.64 58.12 -23.37
C ASN A 4 5.98 56.79 -23.82
N PRO A 5 5.86 56.48 -25.14
CA PRO A 5 5.15 55.30 -25.62
C PRO A 5 5.78 53.96 -25.18
N LYS A 6 7.05 53.99 -24.78
CA LYS A 6 7.79 52.81 -24.29
C LYS A 6 7.30 52.37 -22.91
N ALA A 7 6.81 53.31 -22.07
CA ALA A 7 6.27 52.96 -20.75
C ALA A 7 4.89 52.27 -20.84
N LEU A 8 4.11 52.63 -21.88
CA LEU A 8 2.80 52.01 -22.12
C LEU A 8 2.89 50.58 -22.62
N LEU A 9 3.93 50.27 -23.41
CA LEU A 9 4.17 48.90 -23.89
C LEU A 9 4.69 47.96 -22.80
N LEU A 10 5.46 48.50 -21.83
CA LEU A 10 5.97 47.71 -20.72
C LEU A 10 4.86 47.35 -19.72
N SER A 11 3.91 48.27 -19.48
CA SER A 11 2.78 47.99 -18.58
C SER A 11 1.81 46.95 -19.18
N LEU A 12 1.63 46.97 -20.51
CA LEU A 12 0.76 46.02 -21.19
C LEU A 12 1.33 44.59 -21.19
N SER A 13 2.66 44.45 -21.27
CA SER A 13 3.33 43.12 -21.22
C SER A 13 3.28 42.48 -19.82
N ILE A 14 3.33 43.29 -18.74
CA ILE A 14 3.22 42.76 -17.36
C ILE A 14 1.80 42.28 -17.07
N VAL A 15 0.77 42.94 -17.57
CA VAL A 15 -0.62 42.48 -17.39
C VAL A 15 -0.87 41.17 -18.15
N ALA A 16 -0.28 41.02 -19.34
CA ALA A 16 -0.38 39.76 -20.11
C ALA A 16 0.33 38.59 -19.43
N ALA A 17 1.47 38.84 -18.75
CA ALA A 17 2.21 37.78 -18.00
C ALA A 17 1.45 37.33 -16.76
N LEU A 18 0.75 38.19 -16.06
CA LEU A 18 -0.05 37.86 -14.89
C LEU A 18 -1.34 37.08 -15.27
N ALA A 19 -1.90 37.30 -16.45
CA ALA A 19 -3.04 36.52 -16.95
C ALA A 19 -2.65 35.09 -17.37
N ALA A 20 -1.38 34.85 -17.70
CA ALA A 20 -0.89 33.51 -18.03
C ALA A 20 -0.73 32.61 -16.79
N CYS A 21 -0.50 33.17 -15.60
CA CYS A 21 -0.40 32.41 -14.35
C CYS A 21 -1.76 31.96 -13.79
N ASN A 22 -2.87 32.52 -14.29
CA ASN A 22 -4.21 32.13 -13.85
C ASN A 22 -4.94 31.25 -14.87
N ARG A 23 -4.21 30.70 -15.84
CA ARG A 23 -4.69 29.58 -16.63
C ARG A 23 -4.51 28.35 -15.76
N GLU A 24 -5.55 27.98 -15.05
CA GLU A 24 -5.79 26.61 -14.59
C GLU A 24 -5.53 25.74 -15.83
N ALA A 25 -4.42 25.02 -15.81
CA ALA A 25 -4.12 24.04 -16.84
C ALA A 25 -5.31 23.08 -16.82
N ALA A 26 -6.18 23.18 -17.79
CA ALA A 26 -7.15 22.15 -18.06
C ALA A 26 -6.32 20.87 -18.16
N ALA A 27 -6.38 20.04 -17.12
CA ALA A 27 -5.85 18.69 -17.18
C ALA A 27 -6.38 18.10 -18.49
N PRO A 28 -5.53 17.42 -19.29
CA PRO A 28 -6.04 16.70 -20.44
C PRO A 28 -7.21 15.88 -19.91
N ALA A 29 -8.38 16.08 -20.47
CA ALA A 29 -9.52 15.23 -20.20
C ALA A 29 -8.99 13.82 -20.50
N ALA A 30 -8.62 13.09 -19.45
CA ALA A 30 -8.50 11.67 -19.56
C ALA A 30 -9.89 11.24 -20.08
N ASP A 31 -9.92 10.71 -21.28
CA ASP A 31 -11.06 10.00 -21.78
C ASP A 31 -11.37 8.93 -20.73
N ALA A 32 -12.17 9.33 -19.74
CA ALA A 32 -12.89 8.42 -18.91
C ALA A 32 -13.94 7.82 -19.85
N SER A 33 -13.44 6.96 -20.74
CA SER A 33 -14.26 5.88 -21.24
C SER A 33 -14.77 5.22 -19.97
N ALA A 34 -15.97 5.59 -19.58
CA ALA A 34 -16.69 4.99 -18.48
C ALA A 34 -16.69 3.49 -18.79
N ALA A 35 -15.70 2.80 -18.22
CA ALA A 35 -15.74 1.36 -18.16
C ALA A 35 -17.12 1.09 -17.57
N LYS A 36 -18.01 0.53 -18.38
CA LYS A 36 -19.29 0.01 -17.91
C LYS A 36 -18.96 -0.71 -16.63
N ALA A 37 -19.59 -0.27 -15.53
CA ALA A 37 -19.52 -0.99 -14.28
C ALA A 37 -19.81 -2.46 -14.64
N SER A 38 -18.77 -3.26 -14.69
CA SER A 38 -18.92 -4.67 -14.99
C SER A 38 -19.70 -5.25 -13.82
N ASP A 39 -20.51 -6.26 -14.06
CA ASP A 39 -21.10 -7.13 -13.04
C ASP A 39 -19.99 -7.93 -12.30
N ALA A 40 -18.87 -7.26 -12.01
CA ALA A 40 -17.81 -7.84 -11.22
C ALA A 40 -18.38 -8.14 -9.83
N PRO A 41 -18.15 -9.33 -9.30
CA PRO A 41 -18.61 -9.69 -7.97
C PRO A 41 -18.08 -8.62 -6.99
N LYS A 42 -19.02 -8.05 -6.22
CA LYS A 42 -18.68 -7.00 -5.28
C LYS A 42 -17.75 -7.60 -4.21
N LEU A 43 -16.52 -7.14 -4.19
CA LEU A 43 -15.57 -7.51 -3.16
C LEU A 43 -16.17 -7.28 -1.77
N THR A 44 -16.18 -8.30 -0.92
CA THR A 44 -16.69 -8.23 0.44
C THR A 44 -15.56 -8.53 1.41
N LEU A 45 -15.19 -7.56 2.25
CA LEU A 45 -14.21 -7.79 3.29
C LEU A 45 -14.89 -8.36 4.54
N ASP A 46 -14.30 -9.40 5.09
CA ASP A 46 -14.68 -9.95 6.39
C ASP A 46 -13.90 -9.19 7.48
N GLU A 47 -14.51 -8.13 8.00
CA GLU A 47 -13.93 -7.27 9.04
C GLU A 47 -13.58 -8.05 10.33
N SER A 48 -14.24 -9.17 10.59
CA SER A 48 -13.98 -9.97 11.80
C SER A 48 -12.62 -10.66 11.78
N LYS A 49 -12.03 -10.81 10.59
CA LYS A 49 -10.71 -11.41 10.36
C LYS A 49 -9.59 -10.39 10.20
N LEU A 50 -9.92 -9.10 10.29
CA LEU A 50 -8.93 -8.05 10.16
C LEU A 50 -8.43 -7.63 11.55
N PRO A 51 -7.13 -7.33 11.71
CA PRO A 51 -6.61 -6.69 12.91
C PRO A 51 -7.41 -5.43 13.25
N GLY A 52 -7.76 -5.27 14.51
CA GLY A 52 -8.51 -4.12 14.99
C GLY A 52 -7.74 -2.81 14.80
N VAL A 53 -8.46 -1.73 14.53
CA VAL A 53 -7.89 -0.38 14.55
C VAL A 53 -8.19 0.22 15.91
N ASN A 54 -7.14 0.53 16.68
CA ASN A 54 -7.31 1.18 17.97
C ASN A 54 -7.56 2.68 17.76
N THR A 55 -8.71 3.15 18.29
CA THR A 55 -8.97 4.58 18.45
C THR A 55 -8.64 4.95 19.89
N PHE A 56 -7.77 5.93 20.09
CA PHE A 56 -7.40 6.40 21.43
C PHE A 56 -8.64 6.79 22.23
N GLN A 57 -8.73 6.29 23.47
CA GLN A 57 -9.76 6.61 24.44
C GLN A 57 -9.10 7.18 25.71
N VAL A 58 -9.82 8.02 26.46
CA VAL A 58 -9.33 8.53 27.74
C VAL A 58 -9.03 7.40 28.73
N SER A 59 -9.75 6.29 28.65
CA SER A 59 -9.52 5.07 29.44
C SER A 59 -8.18 4.40 29.19
N ASP A 60 -7.51 4.70 28.05
CA ASP A 60 -6.22 4.12 27.68
C ASP A 60 -5.08 4.76 28.50
N LEU A 61 -5.32 5.92 29.09
CA LEU A 61 -4.35 6.59 29.96
C LEU A 61 -4.11 5.78 31.24
N ASP A 62 -2.84 5.59 31.60
CA ASP A 62 -2.45 5.00 32.87
C ASP A 62 -2.39 6.07 33.98
N THR A 63 -3.52 6.32 34.62
CA THR A 63 -3.65 7.31 35.67
C THR A 63 -2.89 6.97 36.95
N THR A 64 -2.27 5.80 37.06
CA THR A 64 -1.38 5.45 38.17
C THR A 64 -0.02 6.08 38.02
N LYS A 65 0.35 6.54 36.82
CA LYS A 65 1.59 7.22 36.49
C LYS A 65 1.48 8.73 36.70
N ASN A 66 2.57 9.33 37.15
CA ASN A 66 2.64 10.79 37.21
C ASN A 66 2.99 11.33 35.83
N VAL A 67 2.08 12.10 35.23
CA VAL A 67 2.21 12.65 33.88
C VAL A 67 3.47 13.53 33.69
N CYS A 68 3.91 14.22 34.74
CA CYS A 68 5.11 15.07 34.69
C CYS A 68 6.41 14.29 34.85
N ALA A 69 6.35 13.12 35.51
CA ALA A 69 7.52 12.28 35.75
C ALA A 69 7.71 11.20 34.65
N ASP A 70 6.61 10.64 34.14
CA ASP A 70 6.61 9.57 33.14
C ASP A 70 5.44 9.77 32.17
N PHE A 71 5.59 10.74 31.27
CA PHE A 71 4.56 11.04 30.27
C PHE A 71 4.30 9.86 29.32
N ASN A 72 5.36 9.14 28.89
CA ASN A 72 5.21 8.00 28.02
C ASN A 72 4.44 6.85 28.69
N GLY A 73 4.80 6.52 29.94
CA GLY A 73 4.07 5.52 30.70
C GLY A 73 2.62 5.92 30.97
N TYR A 74 2.35 7.22 31.20
CA TYR A 74 0.99 7.73 31.37
C TYR A 74 0.15 7.55 30.11
N VAL A 75 0.68 7.86 28.92
CA VAL A 75 -0.08 7.81 27.65
C VAL A 75 -0.11 6.42 27.06
N ASN A 76 1.01 5.72 27.05
CA ASN A 76 1.18 4.47 26.28
C ASN A 76 1.29 3.21 27.13
N GLY A 77 1.43 3.35 28.47
CA GLY A 77 1.78 2.23 29.35
C GLY A 77 0.82 1.05 29.29
N LYS A 78 -0.48 1.31 29.29
CA LYS A 78 -1.49 0.24 29.18
C LYS A 78 -1.44 -0.46 27.81
N TRP A 79 -1.27 0.31 26.74
CA TRP A 79 -1.18 -0.26 25.40
C TRP A 79 0.07 -1.12 25.26
N LEU A 80 1.23 -0.64 25.69
CA LEU A 80 2.49 -1.38 25.65
C LEU A 80 2.42 -2.68 26.46
N ALA A 81 1.79 -2.65 27.62
CA ALA A 81 1.61 -3.85 28.44
C ALA A 81 0.69 -4.89 27.80
N ALA A 82 -0.34 -4.45 27.06
CA ALA A 82 -1.28 -5.31 26.35
C ALA A 82 -0.76 -5.80 24.99
N ASN A 83 0.24 -5.13 24.42
CA ASN A 83 0.77 -5.39 23.08
C ASN A 83 2.29 -5.61 23.11
N PRO A 84 2.79 -6.71 23.69
CA PRO A 84 4.21 -7.02 23.67
C PRO A 84 4.68 -7.22 22.22
N ILE A 85 5.96 -6.95 21.98
CA ILE A 85 6.58 -7.20 20.67
C ILE A 85 6.52 -8.70 20.39
N PRO A 86 5.92 -9.15 19.26
CA PRO A 86 5.91 -10.56 18.88
C PRO A 86 7.32 -11.10 18.69
N ASN A 87 7.53 -12.40 18.93
CA ASN A 87 8.86 -13.03 18.89
C ASN A 87 9.55 -12.99 17.52
N ASP A 88 8.79 -12.82 16.45
CA ASP A 88 9.25 -12.71 15.06
C ASP A 88 9.40 -11.27 14.58
N ARG A 89 9.29 -10.29 15.49
CA ARG A 89 9.35 -8.87 15.18
C ARG A 89 10.39 -8.15 16.01
N THR A 90 10.93 -7.07 15.48
CA THR A 90 11.88 -6.19 16.18
C THR A 90 11.20 -4.97 16.79
N SER A 91 10.00 -4.65 16.35
CA SER A 91 9.16 -3.54 16.83
C SER A 91 7.69 -3.92 16.75
N TRP A 92 6.88 -3.25 17.58
CA TRP A 92 5.42 -3.39 17.52
C TRP A 92 4.77 -2.08 17.94
N GLY A 93 3.93 -1.54 17.07
CA GLY A 93 3.27 -0.26 17.27
C GLY A 93 2.08 -0.08 16.33
N SER A 94 1.53 1.12 16.31
CA SER A 94 0.35 1.44 15.48
C SER A 94 0.62 1.23 13.99
N MET A 95 1.84 1.47 13.54
CA MET A 95 2.21 1.31 12.13
C MET A 95 2.24 -0.17 11.74
N GLU A 96 2.82 -1.03 12.60
CA GLU A 96 2.86 -2.47 12.38
C GLU A 96 1.45 -3.07 12.38
N VAL A 97 0.57 -2.61 13.27
CA VAL A 97 -0.84 -3.03 13.28
C VAL A 97 -1.56 -2.64 12.00
N LEU A 98 -1.32 -1.42 11.48
CA LEU A 98 -1.89 -0.97 10.21
C LEU A 98 -1.34 -1.76 9.02
N ASP A 99 -0.06 -2.10 9.03
CA ASP A 99 0.57 -2.93 8.01
C ASP A 99 -0.02 -4.35 8.00
N GLU A 100 -0.15 -4.98 9.17
CA GLU A 100 -0.81 -6.29 9.30
C GLU A 100 -2.26 -6.24 8.80
N ARG A 101 -3.00 -5.17 9.10
CA ARG A 101 -4.35 -5.00 8.59
C ARG A 101 -4.36 -4.86 7.07
N SER A 102 -3.44 -4.06 6.51
CA SER A 102 -3.30 -3.89 5.05
C SER A 102 -3.01 -5.23 4.36
N ASN A 103 -2.08 -6.01 4.92
CA ASN A 103 -1.74 -7.34 4.41
C ASN A 103 -2.93 -8.30 4.49
N ALA A 104 -3.69 -8.28 5.58
CA ALA A 104 -4.88 -9.10 5.74
C ALA A 104 -5.98 -8.73 4.73
N VAL A 105 -6.17 -7.44 4.43
CA VAL A 105 -7.08 -6.97 3.37
C VAL A 105 -6.63 -7.47 2.00
N GLN A 106 -5.35 -7.29 1.66
CA GLN A 106 -4.79 -7.74 0.39
C GLN A 106 -4.94 -9.26 0.22
N ARG A 107 -4.71 -10.02 1.28
CA ARG A 107 -4.92 -11.47 1.29
C ARG A 107 -6.38 -11.83 0.98
N GLN A 108 -7.34 -11.20 1.65
CA GLN A 108 -8.77 -11.45 1.37
C GLN A 108 -9.13 -11.14 -0.09
N ILE A 109 -8.57 -10.06 -0.66
CA ILE A 109 -8.76 -9.71 -2.07
C ILE A 109 -8.22 -10.81 -2.98
N ALA A 110 -7.01 -11.27 -2.73
CA ALA A 110 -6.36 -12.30 -3.53
C ALA A 110 -7.08 -13.67 -3.42
N ASP A 111 -7.50 -14.05 -2.21
CA ASP A 111 -8.29 -15.26 -1.96
C ASP A 111 -9.63 -15.23 -2.73
N GLN A 112 -10.33 -14.09 -2.73
CA GLN A 112 -11.57 -13.93 -3.47
C GLN A 112 -11.37 -13.98 -4.99
N ALA A 113 -10.30 -13.35 -5.49
CA ALA A 113 -9.93 -13.40 -6.89
C ALA A 113 -9.62 -14.84 -7.35
N ALA A 114 -8.87 -15.59 -6.53
CA ALA A 114 -8.56 -17.00 -6.79
C ALA A 114 -9.80 -17.90 -6.78
N ALA A 115 -10.76 -17.61 -5.90
CA ALA A 115 -12.01 -18.38 -5.80
C ALA A 115 -13.02 -18.04 -6.92
N ASN A 116 -12.85 -16.92 -7.64
CA ASN A 116 -13.77 -16.49 -8.67
C ASN A 116 -13.51 -17.19 -10.01
N ALA A 117 -14.18 -18.28 -10.27
CA ALA A 117 -14.06 -19.01 -11.55
C ALA A 117 -14.47 -18.20 -12.80
N LYS A 118 -15.14 -17.05 -12.61
CA LYS A 118 -15.55 -16.14 -13.69
C LYS A 118 -14.66 -14.90 -13.80
N ALA A 119 -13.58 -14.83 -13.03
CA ALA A 119 -12.65 -13.71 -13.07
C ALA A 119 -12.08 -13.51 -14.48
N THR A 120 -11.92 -12.27 -14.88
CA THR A 120 -11.32 -11.87 -16.17
C THR A 120 -10.35 -10.71 -15.96
N GLY A 121 -9.50 -10.42 -16.94
CA GLY A 121 -8.57 -9.30 -16.88
C GLY A 121 -7.63 -9.39 -15.68
N VAL A 122 -7.44 -8.27 -14.99
CA VAL A 122 -6.51 -8.15 -13.85
C VAL A 122 -6.92 -9.05 -12.67
N GLU A 123 -8.20 -9.17 -12.38
CA GLU A 123 -8.70 -10.04 -11.31
C GLU A 123 -8.28 -11.50 -11.54
N LYS A 124 -8.41 -11.99 -12.78
CA LYS A 124 -7.96 -13.35 -13.11
C LYS A 124 -6.44 -13.52 -12.92
N ILE A 125 -5.65 -12.53 -13.35
CA ILE A 125 -4.19 -12.58 -13.20
C ILE A 125 -3.80 -12.66 -11.72
N ILE A 126 -4.42 -11.83 -10.87
CA ILE A 126 -4.17 -11.85 -9.42
C ILE A 126 -4.58 -13.20 -8.83
N GLY A 127 -5.76 -13.70 -9.19
CA GLY A 127 -6.27 -14.98 -8.68
C GLY A 127 -5.41 -16.16 -9.10
N ASP A 128 -5.01 -16.24 -10.36
CA ASP A 128 -4.15 -17.33 -10.86
C ASP A 128 -2.75 -17.30 -10.21
N MET A 129 -2.17 -16.11 -10.07
CA MET A 129 -0.87 -15.93 -9.42
C MET A 129 -0.94 -16.35 -7.95
N TRP A 130 -1.97 -15.90 -7.23
CA TRP A 130 -2.18 -16.22 -5.83
C TRP A 130 -2.41 -17.72 -5.62
N ALA A 131 -3.34 -18.32 -6.38
CA ALA A 131 -3.61 -19.76 -6.31
C ALA A 131 -2.37 -20.60 -6.60
N THR A 132 -1.56 -20.18 -7.57
CA THR A 132 -0.31 -20.90 -7.89
C THR A 132 0.73 -20.79 -6.79
N GLY A 133 0.88 -19.60 -6.19
CA GLY A 133 1.86 -19.38 -5.11
C GLY A 133 1.47 -20.02 -3.78
N MET A 134 0.17 -20.25 -3.54
CA MET A 134 -0.37 -20.84 -2.33
C MET A 134 -0.69 -22.34 -2.44
N ASP A 135 -0.39 -22.97 -3.57
CA ASP A 135 -0.55 -24.41 -3.78
C ASP A 135 0.65 -25.17 -3.20
N GLU A 136 0.71 -25.23 -1.87
CA GLU A 136 1.79 -25.91 -1.12
C GLU A 136 1.95 -27.37 -1.55
N ALA A 137 0.84 -28.08 -1.79
CA ALA A 137 0.89 -29.48 -2.19
C ALA A 137 1.60 -29.66 -3.53
N LYS A 138 1.35 -28.78 -4.49
CA LYS A 138 2.01 -28.80 -5.80
C LYS A 138 3.48 -28.37 -5.70
N ILE A 139 3.78 -27.36 -4.90
CA ILE A 139 5.15 -26.88 -4.66
C ILE A 139 5.99 -28.00 -4.05
N GLU A 140 5.51 -28.66 -3.00
CA GLU A 140 6.18 -29.79 -2.37
C GLU A 140 6.36 -30.98 -3.32
N ALA A 141 5.34 -31.32 -4.12
CA ALA A 141 5.42 -32.37 -5.11
C ALA A 141 6.44 -32.10 -6.24
N GLN A 142 6.67 -30.84 -6.56
CA GLN A 142 7.69 -30.45 -7.55
C GLN A 142 9.10 -30.50 -6.96
N GLY A 143 9.26 -30.20 -5.67
CA GLY A 143 10.55 -30.17 -5.00
C GLY A 143 11.56 -29.28 -5.74
N MET A 144 12.74 -29.81 -6.03
CA MET A 144 13.83 -29.09 -6.70
C MET A 144 13.73 -29.06 -8.23
N LYS A 145 12.78 -29.78 -8.84
CA LYS A 145 12.66 -29.90 -10.32
C LYS A 145 12.73 -28.57 -11.07
N PRO A 146 12.05 -27.48 -10.62
CA PRO A 146 12.07 -26.22 -11.36
C PRO A 146 13.45 -25.55 -11.46
N ILE A 147 14.39 -25.93 -10.61
CA ILE A 147 15.73 -25.35 -10.54
C ILE A 147 16.85 -26.34 -10.86
N GLU A 148 16.54 -27.62 -11.17
CA GLU A 148 17.54 -28.66 -11.45
C GLU A 148 18.53 -28.25 -12.55
N ASP A 149 18.04 -27.68 -13.66
CA ASP A 149 18.91 -27.22 -14.77
C ASP A 149 19.86 -26.12 -14.30
N ARG A 150 19.40 -25.21 -13.43
CA ARG A 150 20.23 -24.13 -12.87
C ARG A 150 21.28 -24.67 -11.92
N LEU A 151 20.92 -25.66 -11.12
CA LEU A 151 21.88 -26.33 -10.24
C LEU A 151 22.94 -27.06 -11.06
N ALA A 152 22.54 -27.78 -12.12
CA ALA A 152 23.48 -28.42 -13.03
C ALA A 152 24.41 -27.44 -13.74
N ASP A 153 23.98 -26.20 -13.99
CA ASP A 153 24.86 -25.16 -14.52
C ASP A 153 25.87 -24.67 -13.48
N VAL A 154 25.44 -24.54 -12.21
CA VAL A 154 26.34 -24.19 -11.09
C VAL A 154 27.40 -25.27 -10.89
N ASP A 155 27.04 -26.55 -10.98
CA ASP A 155 27.98 -27.68 -10.84
C ASP A 155 29.08 -27.72 -11.93
N LYS A 156 28.88 -27.01 -13.04
CA LYS A 156 29.90 -26.88 -14.11
C LYS A 156 30.91 -25.78 -13.84
N LEU A 157 30.66 -24.90 -12.87
CA LEU A 157 31.58 -23.83 -12.53
C LEU A 157 32.82 -24.39 -11.85
N THR A 158 33.97 -24.09 -12.37
CA THR A 158 35.27 -24.58 -11.88
C THR A 158 36.05 -23.53 -11.11
N ASP A 159 35.76 -22.25 -11.37
CA ASP A 159 36.38 -21.10 -10.71
C ASP A 159 35.47 -19.88 -10.75
N ALA A 160 35.91 -18.78 -10.13
CA ALA A 160 35.12 -17.54 -10.04
C ALA A 160 34.94 -16.79 -11.39
N ASN A 161 35.60 -17.24 -12.48
CA ASN A 161 35.54 -16.62 -13.80
C ASN A 161 34.85 -17.51 -14.86
N SER A 162 34.35 -18.67 -14.46
CA SER A 162 33.64 -19.61 -15.33
C SER A 162 32.16 -19.29 -15.48
#